data_a0a2f97dcb5f9ae1a81294d64ba79638
#
_entry.id   a0a2f97dcb5f9ae1a81294d64ba79638
#
_cell.length_a   1.000
_cell.length_b   1.000
_cell.length_c   1.000
_cell.angle_alpha   90.00
_cell.angle_beta   90.00
_cell.angle_gamma   90.00
#
_symmetry.space_group_name_H-M   'P 1'
#
loop_
_entity.id
_entity.type
_entity.pdbx_description
1 polymer ?
#
loop_
_entity_poly.entity_id
_entity_poly.type
_entity_poly.pdbx_seq_one_letter_code
_entity_poly.pdbx_strand_id
1 'polypeptide(L)'
;MSRYFIRIIVGLAIMGSVSLSLAAGEAAGQRKYLSLGTGNPGGTFYFIGAGFANLFNRYVPGVRVIAESTAASEENFHYVIRKKMDLGLISIHVIAPALEKKMDLSGVRLVSLGHTSDRHWFVRKDSPIKSISDFRGKRVALGSPGSGTLVSSKMELGAAGKLGLEDFKPAYLSFTESITALKDGTVDVGVISAGYPVASLLDLARTVPIRLIPYSEQEIKAIMDAYPFYVKVVIPAGTYQGIDTDTLTRGIVTAIFCRQEMSEDLVYQMMKALYDHPKEKDAIHPQARQWSLENMYRGAEYTTKYIPFHPGAVKYLKEKGIWKETR
;
A
#
# COMPACT_ATOMS: atom_id res chain seq x y z
N MET A 1 -55.44 66.16 0.41
CA MET A 1 -54.22 65.92 -0.33
C MET A 1 -53.08 65.77 0.65
N SER A 2 -52.98 64.75 1.47
CA SER A 2 -51.82 64.55 2.34
C SER A 2 -51.81 63.16 3.02
N ARG A 3 -51.99 62.09 2.25
CA ARG A 3 -51.82 60.70 2.81
C ARG A 3 -51.17 59.71 1.85
N TYR A 4 -50.67 60.13 0.71
CA TYR A 4 -50.03 59.22 -0.30
C TYR A 4 -48.54 59.42 -0.45
N PHE A 5 -47.89 60.38 0.24
CA PHE A 5 -46.48 60.68 0.08
C PHE A 5 -45.55 59.94 1.05
N ILE A 6 -46.11 59.31 2.13
CA ILE A 6 -45.31 58.66 3.14
C ILE A 6 -45.11 57.17 2.88
N ARG A 7 -45.80 56.53 1.94
CA ARG A 7 -45.66 55.08 1.65
C ARG A 7 -44.68 54.76 0.58
N ILE A 8 -44.05 55.68 -0.13
CA ILE A 8 -43.08 55.45 -1.20
C ILE A 8 -41.60 55.48 -0.66
N ILE A 9 -41.38 56.16 0.46
CA ILE A 9 -39.97 56.25 0.99
C ILE A 9 -39.57 55.05 1.85
N VAL A 10 -40.51 54.28 2.38
CA VAL A 10 -40.18 53.07 3.19
C VAL A 10 -39.93 51.85 2.30
N GLY A 11 -40.38 51.85 1.01
CA GLY A 11 -40.15 50.73 0.07
C GLY A 11 -38.75 50.68 -0.57
N LEU A 12 -38.03 51.82 -0.62
CA LEU A 12 -36.69 51.86 -1.27
C LEU A 12 -35.52 51.59 -0.29
N ALA A 13 -35.75 51.64 1.01
CA ALA A 13 -34.67 51.37 2.00
C ALA A 13 -34.50 49.88 2.35
N ILE A 14 -35.44 49.01 1.94
CA ILE A 14 -35.37 47.55 2.21
C ILE A 14 -34.79 46.78 1.03
N MET A 15 -34.70 47.35 -0.16
CA MET A 15 -34.07 46.70 -1.34
C MET A 15 -32.55 46.87 -1.40
N GLY A 16 -31.94 47.75 -0.59
CA GLY A 16 -30.50 48.02 -0.60
C GLY A 16 -29.65 47.11 0.34
N SER A 17 -30.31 46.37 1.26
CA SER A 17 -29.61 45.59 2.28
C SER A 17 -29.59 44.05 2.03
N VAL A 18 -30.27 43.58 0.97
CA VAL A 18 -30.26 42.13 0.64
C VAL A 18 -29.21 41.76 -0.41
N SER A 19 -28.65 42.77 -1.11
CA SER A 19 -27.64 42.52 -2.18
C SER A 19 -26.19 42.39 -1.68
N LEU A 20 -25.90 42.60 -0.40
CA LEU A 20 -24.54 42.54 0.13
C LEU A 20 -24.22 41.24 0.90
N SER A 21 -25.20 40.33 1.06
CA SER A 21 -25.00 39.07 1.80
C SER A 21 -24.81 37.84 0.92
N LEU A 22 -24.88 37.97 -0.41
CA LEU A 22 -24.64 36.85 -1.35
C LEU A 22 -23.22 36.77 -1.92
N ALA A 23 -22.35 37.73 -1.59
CA ALA A 23 -20.97 37.72 -2.12
C ALA A 23 -19.93 37.05 -1.18
N ALA A 24 -20.35 36.53 -0.03
CA ALA A 24 -19.44 35.88 0.96
C ALA A 24 -19.51 34.34 0.88
N GLY A 25 -20.20 33.74 -0.07
CA GLY A 25 -20.46 32.30 -0.17
C GLY A 25 -19.64 31.53 -1.23
N GLU A 26 -18.86 32.21 -2.08
CA GLU A 26 -18.23 31.55 -3.25
C GLU A 26 -16.70 31.56 -3.24
N ALA A 27 -16.09 31.18 -2.13
CA ALA A 27 -14.68 30.82 -2.11
C ALA A 27 -14.42 29.48 -1.40
N ALA A 28 -15.36 28.56 -1.46
CA ALA A 28 -15.05 27.15 -1.29
C ALA A 28 -14.44 26.64 -2.60
N GLY A 29 -13.15 26.92 -2.81
CA GLY A 29 -12.43 26.44 -3.99
C GLY A 29 -12.76 24.99 -4.25
N GLN A 30 -13.08 24.67 -5.50
CA GLN A 30 -13.48 23.33 -5.94
C GLN A 30 -12.45 22.30 -5.44
N ARG A 31 -12.83 21.43 -4.51
CA ARG A 31 -11.92 20.41 -3.96
C ARG A 31 -11.44 19.51 -5.06
N LYS A 32 -10.13 19.33 -5.16
CA LYS A 32 -9.53 18.37 -6.09
C LYS A 32 -9.69 16.96 -5.53
N TYR A 33 -10.39 16.12 -6.24
CA TYR A 33 -10.51 14.71 -5.89
C TYR A 33 -9.31 13.91 -6.40
N LEU A 34 -8.75 13.07 -5.54
CA LEU A 34 -7.60 12.22 -5.86
C LEU A 34 -7.91 10.80 -5.42
N SER A 35 -7.49 9.83 -6.23
CA SER A 35 -7.58 8.41 -5.90
C SER A 35 -6.27 7.88 -5.32
N LEU A 36 -6.37 7.03 -4.27
CA LEU A 36 -5.26 6.30 -3.69
C LEU A 36 -5.57 4.80 -3.72
N GLY A 37 -4.90 4.05 -4.59
CA GLY A 37 -5.00 2.60 -4.64
C GLY A 37 -4.38 1.95 -3.41
N THR A 38 -5.12 1.04 -2.80
CA THR A 38 -4.71 0.35 -1.58
C THR A 38 -4.50 -1.15 -1.83
N GLY A 39 -5.33 -2.01 -1.32
CA GLY A 39 -5.23 -3.44 -1.50
C GLY A 39 -6.45 -4.19 -0.99
N ASN A 40 -6.29 -5.50 -0.85
CA ASN A 40 -7.36 -6.38 -0.38
C ASN A 40 -7.83 -6.00 1.03
N PRO A 41 -9.14 -6.04 1.31
CA PRO A 41 -9.68 -5.90 2.66
C PRO A 41 -9.01 -6.90 3.62
N GLY A 42 -8.72 -6.46 4.86
CA GLY A 42 -8.01 -7.28 5.85
C GLY A 42 -6.48 -7.31 5.67
N GLY A 43 -5.92 -6.77 4.59
CA GLY A 43 -4.49 -6.60 4.38
C GLY A 43 -3.99 -5.23 4.87
N THR A 44 -2.68 -5.14 5.13
CA THR A 44 -2.04 -3.94 5.69
C THR A 44 -2.21 -2.69 4.81
N PHE A 45 -2.16 -2.81 3.49
CA PHE A 45 -2.36 -1.68 2.57
C PHE A 45 -3.75 -1.07 2.68
N TYR A 46 -4.78 -1.88 2.94
CA TYR A 46 -6.15 -1.40 3.11
C TYR A 46 -6.26 -0.42 4.29
N PHE A 47 -5.73 -0.80 5.45
CA PHE A 47 -5.76 0.03 6.66
C PHE A 47 -4.84 1.25 6.55
N ILE A 48 -3.60 1.05 6.11
CA ILE A 48 -2.61 2.14 5.96
C ILE A 48 -3.10 3.16 4.93
N GLY A 49 -3.62 2.71 3.78
CA GLY A 49 -4.09 3.60 2.73
C GLY A 49 -5.30 4.42 3.15
N ALA A 50 -6.27 3.81 3.85
CA ALA A 50 -7.40 4.53 4.42
C ALA A 50 -6.94 5.58 5.46
N GLY A 51 -6.00 5.22 6.32
CA GLY A 51 -5.42 6.13 7.30
C GLY A 51 -4.65 7.28 6.65
N PHE A 52 -3.84 7.01 5.63
CA PHE A 52 -3.12 8.05 4.88
C PHE A 52 -4.06 8.98 4.12
N ALA A 53 -5.12 8.45 3.49
CA ALA A 53 -6.14 9.27 2.87
C ALA A 53 -6.80 10.21 3.89
N ASN A 54 -7.07 9.73 5.11
CA ASN A 54 -7.60 10.56 6.19
C ASN A 54 -6.62 11.65 6.63
N LEU A 55 -5.32 11.36 6.75
CA LEU A 55 -4.30 12.37 7.04
C LEU A 55 -4.22 13.42 5.93
N PHE A 56 -4.20 13.00 4.66
CA PHE A 56 -4.22 13.94 3.53
C PHE A 56 -5.48 14.81 3.53
N ASN A 57 -6.65 14.22 3.77
CA ASN A 57 -7.91 14.96 3.86
C ASN A 57 -7.97 15.97 5.00
N ARG A 58 -7.22 15.73 6.07
CA ARG A 58 -7.15 16.62 7.24
C ARG A 58 -6.13 17.74 7.07
N TYR A 59 -4.97 17.43 6.51
CA TYR A 59 -3.81 18.32 6.54
C TYR A 59 -3.42 18.92 5.21
N VAL A 60 -4.00 18.45 4.08
CA VAL A 60 -3.72 19.02 2.76
C VAL A 60 -4.92 19.84 2.29
N PRO A 61 -4.79 21.18 2.24
CA PRO A 61 -5.90 22.05 1.86
C PRO A 61 -6.39 21.80 0.42
N GLY A 62 -7.68 21.93 0.19
CA GLY A 62 -8.28 21.91 -1.15
C GLY A 62 -8.30 20.53 -1.83
N VAL A 63 -7.96 19.43 -1.13
CA VAL A 63 -8.02 18.07 -1.69
C VAL A 63 -9.02 17.18 -0.96
N ARG A 64 -9.48 16.16 -1.68
CA ARG A 64 -10.22 15.02 -1.14
C ARG A 64 -9.60 13.74 -1.72
N VAL A 65 -8.85 13.02 -0.91
CA VAL A 65 -8.26 11.72 -1.28
C VAL A 65 -9.22 10.60 -0.92
N ILE A 66 -9.50 9.73 -1.88
CA ILE A 66 -10.35 8.54 -1.73
C ILE A 66 -9.46 7.31 -1.78
N ALA A 67 -9.47 6.51 -0.71
CA ALA A 67 -8.79 5.23 -0.68
C ALA A 67 -9.64 4.19 -1.40
N GLU A 68 -9.08 3.56 -2.43
CA GLU A 68 -9.76 2.56 -3.26
C GLU A 68 -9.19 1.17 -2.98
N SER A 69 -10.07 0.19 -2.72
CA SER A 69 -9.67 -1.21 -2.60
C SER A 69 -9.38 -1.78 -3.99
N THR A 70 -8.25 -2.43 -4.14
CA THR A 70 -7.74 -3.00 -5.40
C THR A 70 -7.17 -4.39 -5.17
N ALA A 71 -6.69 -5.04 -6.25
CA ALA A 71 -5.86 -6.24 -6.12
C ALA A 71 -4.46 -5.96 -5.55
N ALA A 72 -4.11 -4.72 -5.27
CA ALA A 72 -2.86 -4.19 -4.72
C ALA A 72 -1.79 -3.86 -5.78
N SER A 73 -0.52 -4.23 -5.51
CA SER A 73 0.67 -3.59 -6.08
C SER A 73 0.73 -3.56 -7.61
N GLU A 74 0.43 -4.65 -8.31
CA GLU A 74 0.53 -4.68 -9.77
C GLU A 74 -0.57 -3.84 -10.42
N GLU A 75 -1.80 -3.97 -9.91
CA GLU A 75 -2.94 -3.18 -10.39
C GLU A 75 -2.74 -1.69 -10.13
N ASN A 76 -2.36 -1.32 -8.90
CA ASN A 76 -2.08 0.07 -8.53
C ASN A 76 -1.00 0.68 -9.42
N PHE A 77 0.09 -0.08 -9.65
CA PHE A 77 1.20 0.38 -10.48
C PHE A 77 0.76 0.64 -11.92
N HIS A 78 0.02 -0.31 -12.50
CA HIS A 78 -0.54 -0.15 -13.85
C HIS A 78 -1.53 1.01 -13.95
N TYR A 79 -2.34 1.25 -12.90
CA TYR A 79 -3.30 2.36 -12.90
C TYR A 79 -2.61 3.71 -12.78
N VAL A 80 -1.54 3.83 -11.98
CA VAL A 80 -0.73 5.06 -11.92
C VAL A 80 -0.05 5.33 -13.27
N ILE A 81 0.59 4.31 -13.87
CA ILE A 81 1.23 4.43 -15.20
C ILE A 81 0.22 4.89 -16.26
N ARG A 82 -0.98 4.30 -16.26
CA ARG A 82 -2.04 4.61 -17.23
C ARG A 82 -2.88 5.84 -16.87
N LYS A 83 -2.50 6.59 -15.85
CA LYS A 83 -3.21 7.78 -15.35
C LYS A 83 -4.66 7.54 -14.93
N LYS A 84 -5.00 6.30 -14.57
CA LYS A 84 -6.31 5.90 -14.04
C LYS A 84 -6.42 6.08 -12.53
N MET A 85 -5.29 6.35 -11.87
CA MET A 85 -5.16 6.52 -10.43
C MET A 85 -4.10 7.56 -10.14
N ASP A 86 -4.31 8.40 -9.12
CA ASP A 86 -3.38 9.48 -8.79
C ASP A 86 -2.18 9.00 -7.98
N LEU A 87 -2.46 8.15 -6.96
CA LEU A 87 -1.47 7.57 -6.07
C LEU A 87 -1.74 6.08 -5.88
N GLY A 88 -0.70 5.31 -5.55
CA GLY A 88 -0.85 3.89 -5.21
C GLY A 88 0.12 3.45 -4.14
N LEU A 89 -0.37 2.62 -3.20
CA LEU A 89 0.49 1.81 -2.33
C LEU A 89 0.98 0.60 -3.13
N ILE A 90 2.28 0.45 -3.26
CA ILE A 90 2.91 -0.48 -4.19
C ILE A 90 4.16 -1.07 -3.56
N SER A 91 4.32 -2.39 -3.62
CA SER A 91 5.59 -3.05 -3.27
C SER A 91 6.54 -2.97 -4.46
N ILE A 92 7.78 -2.56 -4.24
CA ILE A 92 8.72 -2.15 -5.31
C ILE A 92 9.11 -3.24 -6.31
N HIS A 93 8.89 -4.51 -6.00
CA HIS A 93 9.22 -5.65 -6.88
C HIS A 93 8.46 -5.65 -8.21
N VAL A 94 7.28 -5.00 -8.29
CA VAL A 94 6.50 -4.92 -9.54
C VAL A 94 7.17 -4.08 -10.62
N ILE A 95 8.22 -3.33 -10.26
CA ILE A 95 9.07 -2.62 -11.22
C ILE A 95 9.77 -3.63 -12.15
N ALA A 96 10.26 -4.75 -11.64
CA ALA A 96 10.98 -5.74 -12.44
C ALA A 96 10.15 -6.28 -13.62
N PRO A 97 8.94 -6.85 -13.43
CA PRO A 97 8.14 -7.31 -14.57
C PRO A 97 7.66 -6.17 -15.48
N ALA A 98 7.53 -4.94 -14.97
CA ALA A 98 7.22 -3.79 -15.83
C ALA A 98 8.38 -3.47 -16.79
N LEU A 99 9.62 -3.57 -16.32
CA LEU A 99 10.82 -3.40 -17.13
C LEU A 99 10.96 -4.53 -18.18
N GLU A 100 10.71 -5.79 -17.79
CA GLU A 100 10.70 -6.93 -18.70
C GLU A 100 9.69 -6.73 -19.85
N LYS A 101 8.50 -6.17 -19.51
CA LYS A 101 7.46 -5.81 -20.49
C LYS A 101 7.74 -4.50 -21.23
N LYS A 102 8.90 -3.86 -21.00
CA LYS A 102 9.31 -2.57 -21.60
C LYS A 102 8.26 -1.46 -21.40
N MET A 103 7.61 -1.44 -20.24
CA MET A 103 6.63 -0.39 -19.93
C MET A 103 7.33 0.96 -19.73
N ASP A 104 6.71 2.02 -20.22
CA ASP A 104 7.19 3.38 -19.96
C ASP A 104 6.86 3.80 -18.51
N LEU A 105 7.89 3.99 -17.70
CA LEU A 105 7.81 4.42 -16.30
C LEU A 105 8.02 5.92 -16.12
N SER A 106 8.28 6.67 -17.19
CA SER A 106 8.61 8.10 -17.13
C SER A 106 7.53 8.96 -16.48
N GLY A 107 6.27 8.54 -16.58
CA GLY A 107 5.10 9.20 -15.98
C GLY A 107 4.90 8.93 -14.47
N VAL A 108 5.75 8.14 -13.82
CA VAL A 108 5.62 7.76 -12.41
C VAL A 108 6.69 8.42 -11.55
N ARG A 109 6.34 8.78 -10.32
CA ARG A 109 7.28 9.33 -9.33
C ARG A 109 7.11 8.66 -7.99
N LEU A 110 8.23 8.51 -7.28
CA LEU A 110 8.28 8.03 -5.91
C LEU A 110 7.95 9.18 -4.95
N VAL A 111 6.98 8.97 -4.08
CA VAL A 111 6.66 9.92 -3.00
C VAL A 111 7.39 9.53 -1.73
N SER A 112 7.26 8.27 -1.31
CA SER A 112 7.80 7.79 -0.04
C SER A 112 8.02 6.28 -0.07
N LEU A 113 8.96 5.81 0.73
CA LEU A 113 9.18 4.39 1.06
C LEU A 113 8.74 4.11 2.50
N GLY A 114 8.33 2.89 2.79
CA GLY A 114 7.73 2.57 4.07
C GLY A 114 8.01 1.14 4.57
N HIS A 115 6.97 0.51 5.09
CA HIS A 115 7.06 -0.82 5.69
C HIS A 115 7.42 -1.90 4.67
N THR A 116 7.77 -3.08 5.17
CA THR A 116 7.92 -4.26 4.33
C THR A 116 6.60 -5.02 4.20
N SER A 117 6.36 -5.55 3.00
CA SER A 117 5.32 -6.53 2.71
C SER A 117 5.92 -7.91 2.88
N ASP A 118 5.60 -8.57 3.99
CA ASP A 118 6.25 -9.78 4.43
C ASP A 118 5.47 -11.02 3.99
N ARG A 119 6.17 -12.08 3.58
CA ARG A 119 5.53 -13.30 3.11
C ARG A 119 5.02 -14.12 4.29
N HIS A 120 3.75 -14.52 4.19
CA HIS A 120 3.12 -15.50 5.06
C HIS A 120 2.63 -16.66 4.20
N TRP A 121 3.40 -17.74 4.15
CA TRP A 121 2.92 -19.04 3.72
C TRP A 121 2.30 -19.71 4.94
N PHE A 122 1.04 -20.10 4.89
CA PHE A 122 0.37 -20.71 6.04
C PHE A 122 -0.40 -21.95 5.67
N VAL A 123 -0.41 -22.90 6.59
CA VAL A 123 -1.08 -24.19 6.47
C VAL A 123 -1.86 -24.47 7.75
N ARG A 124 -2.77 -25.42 7.74
CA ARG A 124 -3.35 -25.95 8.98
C ARG A 124 -2.26 -26.56 9.85
N LYS A 125 -2.39 -26.46 11.17
CA LYS A 125 -1.35 -26.92 12.11
C LYS A 125 -1.03 -28.41 11.99
N ASP A 126 -2.03 -29.23 11.65
CA ASP A 126 -1.93 -30.67 11.43
C ASP A 126 -1.41 -31.08 10.05
N SER A 127 -1.18 -30.13 9.15
CA SER A 127 -0.64 -30.38 7.81
C SER A 127 0.75 -31.03 7.86
N PRO A 128 1.06 -31.99 6.98
CA PRO A 128 2.39 -32.56 6.85
C PRO A 128 3.41 -31.60 6.19
N ILE A 129 2.96 -30.52 5.57
CA ILE A 129 3.78 -29.54 4.85
C ILE A 129 4.59 -28.72 5.85
N LYS A 130 5.94 -28.77 5.79
CA LYS A 130 6.85 -28.10 6.72
C LYS A 130 7.81 -27.11 6.05
N SER A 131 7.97 -27.21 4.73
CA SER A 131 8.93 -26.43 3.94
C SER A 131 8.35 -26.06 2.59
N ILE A 132 9.01 -25.16 1.84
CA ILE A 132 8.63 -24.77 0.49
C ILE A 132 8.70 -25.98 -0.48
N SER A 133 9.66 -26.88 -0.30
CA SER A 133 9.79 -28.07 -1.15
C SER A 133 8.59 -29.03 -1.05
N ASP A 134 7.87 -29.02 0.09
CA ASP A 134 6.67 -29.84 0.30
C ASP A 134 5.45 -29.36 -0.49
N PHE A 135 5.55 -28.23 -1.19
CA PHE A 135 4.47 -27.72 -2.03
C PHE A 135 4.23 -28.56 -3.30
N ARG A 136 5.19 -29.41 -3.69
CA ARG A 136 5.05 -30.32 -4.85
C ARG A 136 3.76 -31.14 -4.75
N GLY A 137 2.96 -31.07 -5.83
CA GLY A 137 1.68 -31.79 -5.94
C GLY A 137 0.55 -31.22 -5.07
N LYS A 138 0.79 -30.21 -4.24
CA LYS A 138 -0.21 -29.59 -3.35
C LYS A 138 -1.04 -28.52 -4.06
N ARG A 139 -2.19 -28.18 -3.48
CA ARG A 139 -3.02 -27.05 -3.89
C ARG A 139 -2.50 -25.78 -3.20
N VAL A 140 -1.88 -24.87 -3.92
CA VAL A 140 -1.16 -23.73 -3.38
C VAL A 140 -1.81 -22.42 -3.85
N ALA A 141 -2.28 -21.60 -2.90
CA ALA A 141 -2.69 -20.24 -3.21
C ALA A 141 -1.47 -19.38 -3.52
N LEU A 142 -1.55 -18.57 -4.59
CA LEU A 142 -0.44 -17.73 -5.07
C LEU A 142 -0.71 -16.23 -4.96
N GLY A 143 -1.95 -15.82 -4.67
CA GLY A 143 -2.44 -14.45 -4.77
C GLY A 143 -3.36 -14.25 -5.96
N SER A 144 -4.22 -13.24 -5.90
CA SER A 144 -5.15 -12.93 -7.00
C SER A 144 -4.44 -12.36 -8.23
N PRO A 145 -5.03 -12.50 -9.43
CA PRO A 145 -4.56 -11.78 -10.61
C PRO A 145 -4.45 -10.27 -10.34
N GLY A 146 -3.41 -9.63 -10.87
CA GLY A 146 -3.13 -8.21 -10.61
C GLY A 146 -2.52 -7.89 -9.24
N SER A 147 -2.31 -8.90 -8.38
CA SER A 147 -1.68 -8.68 -7.08
C SER A 147 -0.15 -8.81 -7.14
N GLY A 148 0.55 -7.97 -6.38
CA GLY A 148 1.98 -8.15 -6.15
C GLY A 148 2.29 -9.47 -5.42
N THR A 149 1.33 -10.04 -4.69
CA THR A 149 1.45 -11.36 -4.07
C THR A 149 1.64 -12.45 -5.11
N LEU A 150 0.86 -12.44 -6.20
CA LEU A 150 1.01 -13.39 -7.29
C LEU A 150 2.37 -13.26 -8.00
N VAL A 151 2.78 -12.01 -8.29
CA VAL A 151 4.08 -11.73 -8.91
C VAL A 151 5.21 -12.30 -8.05
N SER A 152 5.25 -11.93 -6.77
CA SER A 152 6.31 -12.37 -5.86
C SER A 152 6.24 -13.87 -5.54
N SER A 153 5.05 -14.50 -5.53
CA SER A 153 4.96 -15.95 -5.34
C SER A 153 5.68 -16.73 -6.44
N LYS A 154 5.52 -16.33 -7.70
CA LYS A 154 6.21 -16.96 -8.83
C LYS A 154 7.74 -16.77 -8.74
N MET A 155 8.18 -15.55 -8.42
CA MET A 155 9.60 -15.23 -8.30
C MET A 155 10.28 -16.05 -7.20
N GLU A 156 9.71 -16.06 -6.02
CA GLU A 156 10.35 -16.70 -4.86
C GLU A 156 10.23 -18.21 -4.84
N LEU A 157 9.14 -18.81 -5.33
CA LEU A 157 9.05 -20.26 -5.46
C LEU A 157 10.07 -20.81 -6.47
N GLY A 158 10.31 -20.08 -7.56
CA GLY A 158 11.37 -20.43 -8.51
C GLY A 158 12.76 -20.30 -7.90
N ALA A 159 13.05 -19.22 -7.19
CA ALA A 159 14.37 -18.99 -6.60
C ALA A 159 14.67 -19.88 -5.39
N ALA A 160 13.73 -20.00 -4.44
CA ALA A 160 13.93 -20.77 -3.21
C ALA A 160 13.74 -22.28 -3.40
N GLY A 161 12.60 -22.67 -4.00
CA GLY A 161 12.19 -24.07 -4.08
C GLY A 161 12.52 -24.76 -5.41
N LYS A 162 13.00 -24.01 -6.40
CA LYS A 162 13.11 -24.48 -7.79
C LYS A 162 11.78 -25.10 -8.26
N LEU A 163 10.66 -24.41 -7.88
CA LEU A 163 9.31 -24.84 -8.18
C LEU A 163 8.73 -23.98 -9.31
N GLY A 164 8.36 -24.65 -10.40
CA GLY A 164 7.53 -24.07 -11.45
C GLY A 164 6.03 -24.23 -11.15
N LEU A 165 5.18 -23.59 -11.93
CA LEU A 165 3.73 -23.71 -11.77
C LEU A 165 3.20 -25.12 -12.04
N GLU A 166 3.95 -25.92 -12.79
CA GLU A 166 3.69 -27.32 -13.12
C GLU A 166 3.95 -28.29 -11.96
N ASP A 167 4.73 -27.86 -10.95
CA ASP A 167 5.10 -28.70 -9.82
C ASP A 167 3.99 -28.83 -8.76
N PHE A 168 2.95 -27.99 -8.80
CA PHE A 168 1.84 -27.98 -7.85
C PHE A 168 0.53 -27.54 -8.54
N LYS A 169 -0.57 -27.53 -7.79
CA LYS A 169 -1.89 -27.10 -8.30
C LYS A 169 -2.12 -25.63 -7.87
N PRO A 170 -1.89 -24.63 -8.75
CA PRO A 170 -1.99 -23.23 -8.38
C PRO A 170 -3.44 -22.79 -8.22
N ALA A 171 -3.72 -22.00 -7.16
CA ALA A 171 -4.97 -21.30 -6.95
C ALA A 171 -4.73 -19.78 -6.91
N TYR A 172 -5.47 -19.03 -7.72
CA TYR A 172 -5.30 -17.58 -7.88
C TYR A 172 -6.35 -16.85 -7.03
N LEU A 173 -6.07 -16.68 -5.74
CA LEU A 173 -7.01 -16.25 -4.72
C LEU A 173 -6.56 -14.96 -4.03
N SER A 174 -7.51 -14.09 -3.70
CA SER A 174 -7.30 -12.96 -2.79
C SER A 174 -6.97 -13.45 -1.38
N PHE A 175 -6.62 -12.56 -0.45
CA PHE A 175 -6.32 -12.94 0.94
C PHE A 175 -7.51 -13.60 1.62
N THR A 176 -8.70 -13.02 1.46
CA THR A 176 -9.93 -13.57 2.05
C THR A 176 -10.29 -14.93 1.45
N GLU A 177 -10.22 -15.06 0.13
CA GLU A 177 -10.47 -16.34 -0.55
C GLU A 177 -9.43 -17.40 -0.16
N SER A 178 -8.15 -17.03 -0.03
CA SER A 178 -7.09 -17.93 0.41
C SER A 178 -7.34 -18.48 1.83
N ILE A 179 -7.80 -17.60 2.73
CA ILE A 179 -8.18 -17.98 4.10
C ILE A 179 -9.39 -18.91 4.08
N THR A 180 -10.45 -18.57 3.35
CA THR A 180 -11.65 -19.41 3.24
C THR A 180 -11.30 -20.76 2.63
N ALA A 181 -10.55 -20.79 1.54
CA ALA A 181 -10.13 -22.02 0.88
C ALA A 181 -9.29 -22.93 1.78
N LEU A 182 -8.42 -22.37 2.66
CA LEU A 182 -7.70 -23.16 3.65
C LEU A 182 -8.66 -23.72 4.73
N LYS A 183 -9.61 -22.92 5.22
CA LYS A 183 -10.63 -23.38 6.20
C LYS A 183 -11.44 -24.56 5.63
N ASP A 184 -11.87 -24.44 4.39
CA ASP A 184 -12.71 -25.44 3.71
C ASP A 184 -11.90 -26.63 3.16
N GLY A 185 -10.56 -26.60 3.31
CA GLY A 185 -9.67 -27.65 2.81
C GLY A 185 -9.61 -27.74 1.28
N THR A 186 -9.97 -26.69 0.55
CA THR A 186 -9.88 -26.62 -0.93
C THR A 186 -8.49 -26.20 -1.40
N VAL A 187 -7.67 -25.57 -0.54
CA VAL A 187 -6.21 -25.42 -0.71
C VAL A 187 -5.48 -26.05 0.47
N ASP A 188 -4.25 -26.48 0.23
CA ASP A 188 -3.36 -27.05 1.24
C ASP A 188 -2.46 -25.99 1.84
N VAL A 189 -2.12 -24.95 1.05
CA VAL A 189 -1.26 -23.83 1.42
C VAL A 189 -1.94 -22.52 1.07
N GLY A 190 -2.11 -21.68 2.08
CA GLY A 190 -2.57 -20.30 1.91
C GLY A 190 -1.40 -19.32 1.81
N VAL A 191 -1.66 -18.13 1.26
CA VAL A 191 -0.66 -17.09 1.06
C VAL A 191 -1.18 -15.70 1.38
N ILE A 192 -0.36 -14.92 2.07
CA ILE A 192 -0.52 -13.48 2.23
C ILE A 192 0.86 -12.82 2.08
N SER A 193 0.91 -11.66 1.43
CA SER A 193 2.09 -10.80 1.40
C SER A 193 1.68 -9.42 1.90
N ALA A 194 1.95 -9.16 3.18
CA ALA A 194 1.55 -7.93 3.87
C ALA A 194 2.42 -7.72 5.11
N GLY A 195 2.52 -6.49 5.60
CA GLY A 195 3.21 -6.22 6.85
C GLY A 195 2.47 -6.80 8.05
N TYR A 196 3.17 -7.49 8.93
CA TYR A 196 2.60 -8.12 10.12
C TYR A 196 2.34 -7.11 11.26
N PRO A 197 1.35 -7.36 12.16
CA PRO A 197 0.36 -8.42 12.10
C PRO A 197 -0.70 -8.15 11.02
N VAL A 198 -1.12 -9.20 10.30
CA VAL A 198 -2.16 -9.11 9.28
C VAL A 198 -3.51 -9.40 9.92
N ALA A 199 -4.46 -8.47 9.86
CA ALA A 199 -5.74 -8.57 10.55
C ALA A 199 -6.52 -9.85 10.19
N SER A 200 -6.61 -10.17 8.90
CA SER A 200 -7.30 -11.37 8.44
C SER A 200 -6.63 -12.68 8.88
N LEU A 201 -5.30 -12.68 9.07
CA LEU A 201 -4.57 -13.84 9.59
C LEU A 201 -4.68 -13.96 11.12
N LEU A 202 -4.79 -12.83 11.84
CA LEU A 202 -5.15 -12.84 13.27
C LEU A 202 -6.51 -13.50 13.49
N ASP A 203 -7.51 -13.16 12.66
CA ASP A 203 -8.85 -13.74 12.75
C ASP A 203 -8.86 -15.22 12.37
N LEU A 204 -8.10 -15.63 11.36
CA LEU A 204 -7.92 -17.04 11.03
C LEU A 204 -7.32 -17.81 12.20
N ALA A 205 -6.22 -17.35 12.77
CA ALA A 205 -5.49 -18.03 13.83
C ALA A 205 -6.31 -18.24 15.12
N ARG A 206 -7.34 -17.40 15.36
CA ARG A 206 -8.28 -17.55 16.47
C ARG A 206 -9.30 -18.68 16.27
N THR A 207 -9.60 -19.01 15.02
CA THR A 207 -10.68 -19.95 14.68
C THR A 207 -10.17 -21.29 14.16
N VAL A 208 -9.01 -21.31 13.53
CA VAL A 208 -8.36 -22.49 12.96
C VAL A 208 -6.91 -22.52 13.40
N PRO A 209 -6.43 -23.59 14.06
CA PRO A 209 -5.02 -23.75 14.35
C PRO A 209 -4.21 -23.79 13.05
N ILE A 210 -3.28 -22.84 12.91
CA ILE A 210 -2.40 -22.72 11.73
C ILE A 210 -0.93 -22.78 12.13
N ARG A 211 -0.10 -22.95 11.12
CA ARG A 211 1.36 -22.79 11.19
C ARG A 211 1.84 -21.98 10.02
N LEU A 212 2.80 -21.09 10.23
CA LEU A 212 3.55 -20.46 9.15
C LEU A 212 4.65 -21.42 8.67
N ILE A 213 4.91 -21.38 7.36
CA ILE A 213 6.02 -22.10 6.74
C ILE A 213 7.20 -21.13 6.62
N PRO A 214 8.30 -21.34 7.34
CA PRO A 214 9.48 -20.51 7.24
C PRO A 214 10.25 -20.82 5.96
N TYR A 215 11.06 -19.87 5.52
CA TYR A 215 12.17 -20.13 4.62
C TYR A 215 13.40 -20.56 5.43
N SER A 216 14.26 -21.37 4.84
CA SER A 216 15.61 -21.60 5.34
C SER A 216 16.52 -20.41 5.00
N GLU A 217 17.66 -20.31 5.68
CA GLU A 217 18.69 -19.29 5.37
C GLU A 217 19.19 -19.41 3.92
N GLN A 218 19.31 -20.63 3.39
CA GLN A 218 19.71 -20.87 2.00
C GLN A 218 18.66 -20.37 1.01
N GLU A 219 17.37 -20.59 1.29
CA GLU A 219 16.27 -20.12 0.46
C GLU A 219 16.18 -18.59 0.46
N ILE A 220 16.33 -17.96 1.62
CA ILE A 220 16.37 -16.49 1.72
C ILE A 220 17.55 -15.93 0.92
N LYS A 221 18.74 -16.56 1.07
CA LYS A 221 19.90 -16.15 0.29
C LYS A 221 19.67 -16.28 -1.21
N ALA A 222 19.11 -17.39 -1.67
CA ALA A 222 18.81 -17.61 -3.09
C ALA A 222 17.81 -16.60 -3.63
N ILE A 223 16.78 -16.24 -2.86
CA ILE A 223 15.80 -15.20 -3.21
C ILE A 223 16.48 -13.84 -3.34
N MET A 224 17.32 -13.46 -2.37
CA MET A 224 18.00 -12.15 -2.34
C MET A 224 19.08 -12.04 -3.42
N ASP A 225 19.79 -13.11 -3.74
CA ASP A 225 20.78 -13.16 -4.82
C ASP A 225 20.11 -12.99 -6.20
N ALA A 226 18.92 -13.58 -6.38
CA ALA A 226 18.16 -13.47 -7.63
C ALA A 226 17.46 -12.10 -7.78
N TYR A 227 17.05 -11.50 -6.65
CA TYR A 227 16.20 -10.30 -6.65
C TYR A 227 16.62 -9.34 -5.53
N PRO A 228 17.40 -8.28 -5.84
CA PRO A 228 18.02 -7.40 -4.84
C PRO A 228 17.03 -6.50 -4.07
N PHE A 229 15.76 -6.49 -4.45
CA PHE A 229 14.71 -5.76 -3.73
C PHE A 229 14.10 -6.53 -2.56
N TYR A 230 14.45 -7.82 -2.36
CA TYR A 230 14.03 -8.57 -1.19
C TYR A 230 14.94 -8.26 0.00
N VAL A 231 14.34 -8.33 1.18
CA VAL A 231 15.04 -8.21 2.46
C VAL A 231 14.68 -9.40 3.36
N LYS A 232 15.63 -9.82 4.19
CA LYS A 232 15.39 -10.82 5.23
C LYS A 232 14.54 -10.22 6.33
N VAL A 233 13.49 -10.93 6.75
CA VAL A 233 12.56 -10.53 7.82
C VAL A 233 12.32 -11.73 8.74
N VAL A 234 12.08 -11.44 10.02
CA VAL A 234 11.59 -12.43 10.99
C VAL A 234 10.24 -11.95 11.50
N ILE A 235 9.21 -12.78 11.37
CA ILE A 235 7.92 -12.57 12.04
C ILE A 235 8.06 -13.13 13.44
N PRO A 236 7.95 -12.30 14.51
CA PRO A 236 8.20 -12.75 15.88
C PRO A 236 7.19 -13.80 16.35
N ALA A 237 7.65 -14.69 17.20
CA ALA A 237 6.81 -15.57 17.97
C ALA A 237 5.70 -14.79 18.68
N GLY A 238 4.51 -15.39 18.81
CA GLY A 238 3.36 -14.75 19.45
C GLY A 238 2.65 -13.69 18.60
N THR A 239 3.14 -13.37 17.38
CA THR A 239 2.44 -12.45 16.46
C THR A 239 1.03 -12.97 16.13
N TYR A 240 0.86 -14.27 15.98
CA TYR A 240 -0.42 -14.94 15.74
C TYR A 240 -0.65 -16.02 16.78
N GLN A 241 -1.91 -16.22 17.16
CA GLN A 241 -2.28 -17.23 18.17
C GLN A 241 -1.80 -18.63 17.76
N GLY A 242 -1.09 -19.31 18.65
CA GLY A 242 -0.59 -20.69 18.46
C GLY A 242 0.66 -20.80 17.58
N ILE A 243 1.29 -19.66 17.22
CA ILE A 243 2.59 -19.60 16.54
C ILE A 243 3.61 -19.08 17.55
N ASP A 244 4.29 -20.01 18.23
CA ASP A 244 5.14 -19.77 19.40
C ASP A 244 6.64 -19.72 19.07
N THR A 245 6.98 -19.72 17.77
CA THR A 245 8.35 -19.63 17.26
C THR A 245 8.48 -18.53 16.23
N ASP A 246 9.66 -17.94 16.17
CA ASP A 246 10.02 -16.98 15.13
C ASP A 246 9.91 -17.64 13.75
N THR A 247 9.39 -16.90 12.78
CA THR A 247 9.27 -17.37 11.41
C THR A 247 10.17 -16.55 10.51
N LEU A 248 11.25 -17.17 10.02
CA LEU A 248 12.11 -16.56 9.02
C LEU A 248 11.36 -16.43 7.69
N THR A 249 11.35 -15.24 7.15
CA THR A 249 10.67 -14.93 5.89
C THR A 249 11.39 -13.83 5.11
N ARG A 250 10.85 -13.50 3.95
CA ARG A 250 11.31 -12.35 3.16
C ARG A 250 10.33 -11.19 3.23
N GLY A 251 10.84 -9.98 3.15
CA GLY A 251 10.06 -8.76 2.98
C GLY A 251 10.35 -8.08 1.65
N ILE A 252 9.43 -7.25 1.20
CA ILE A 252 9.60 -6.33 0.08
C ILE A 252 9.20 -4.94 0.56
N VAL A 253 10.06 -3.96 0.34
CA VAL A 253 9.76 -2.57 0.71
C VAL A 253 8.55 -2.07 -0.07
N THR A 254 7.71 -1.33 0.60
CA THR A 254 6.52 -0.69 0.02
C THR A 254 6.76 0.79 -0.19
N ALA A 255 6.07 1.36 -1.16
CA ALA A 255 6.18 2.75 -1.55
C ALA A 255 4.81 3.38 -1.79
N ILE A 256 4.74 4.69 -1.73
CA ILE A 256 3.72 5.48 -2.42
C ILE A 256 4.33 5.96 -3.72
N PHE A 257 3.72 5.55 -4.83
CA PHE A 257 3.98 6.15 -6.14
C PHE A 257 2.83 7.06 -6.52
N CYS A 258 3.14 8.07 -7.32
CA CYS A 258 2.16 9.00 -7.86
C CYS A 258 2.42 9.30 -9.33
N ARG A 259 1.45 9.92 -9.99
CA ARG A 259 1.64 10.45 -11.34
C ARG A 259 2.62 11.65 -11.30
N GLN A 260 3.47 11.74 -12.31
CA GLN A 260 4.44 12.82 -12.46
C GLN A 260 3.79 14.21 -12.48
N GLU A 261 2.58 14.31 -13.04
CA GLU A 261 1.87 15.60 -13.23
C GLU A 261 1.27 16.16 -11.93
N MET A 262 1.35 15.46 -10.81
CA MET A 262 0.97 16.03 -9.53
C MET A 262 1.84 17.26 -9.23
N SER A 263 1.24 18.34 -8.72
CA SER A 263 2.02 19.55 -8.45
C SER A 263 3.03 19.33 -7.31
N GLU A 264 4.16 20.03 -7.40
CA GLU A 264 5.21 19.97 -6.39
C GLU A 264 4.67 20.31 -5.00
N ASP A 265 3.90 21.39 -4.90
CA ASP A 265 3.31 21.81 -3.62
C ASP A 265 2.37 20.77 -3.04
N LEU A 266 1.51 20.16 -3.86
CA LEU A 266 0.59 19.11 -3.40
C LEU A 266 1.33 17.92 -2.78
N VAL A 267 2.34 17.39 -3.46
CA VAL A 267 3.12 16.26 -2.94
C VAL A 267 3.95 16.68 -1.71
N TYR A 268 4.48 17.89 -1.70
CA TYR A 268 5.16 18.44 -0.53
C TYR A 268 4.21 18.51 0.70
N GLN A 269 2.98 18.99 0.53
CA GLN A 269 1.98 19.00 1.61
C GLN A 269 1.58 17.58 2.05
N MET A 270 1.51 16.62 1.13
CA MET A 270 1.29 15.21 1.47
C MET A 270 2.44 14.64 2.31
N MET A 271 3.69 14.98 1.99
CA MET A 271 4.84 14.59 2.81
C MET A 271 4.75 15.17 4.22
N LYS A 272 4.37 16.45 4.36
CA LYS A 272 4.12 17.07 5.66
C LYS A 272 3.02 16.35 6.42
N ALA A 273 1.89 16.03 5.78
CA ALA A 273 0.79 15.30 6.40
C ALA A 273 1.22 13.95 6.98
N LEU A 274 2.13 13.25 6.31
CA LEU A 274 2.63 11.94 6.76
C LEU A 274 3.68 12.06 7.87
N TYR A 275 4.58 13.04 7.80
CA TYR A 275 5.78 13.04 8.64
C TYR A 275 5.79 14.09 9.73
N ASP A 276 4.99 15.15 9.63
CA ASP A 276 4.85 16.15 10.68
C ASP A 276 3.78 15.74 11.73
N HIS A 277 3.01 14.65 11.47
CA HIS A 277 1.98 14.11 12.36
C HIS A 277 2.25 12.64 12.76
N PRO A 278 3.43 12.31 13.33
CA PRO A 278 3.83 10.93 13.57
C PRO A 278 2.89 10.18 14.52
N LYS A 279 2.34 10.82 15.56
CA LYS A 279 1.44 10.17 16.51
C LYS A 279 0.16 9.67 15.85
N GLU A 280 -0.45 10.47 14.98
CA GLU A 280 -1.67 10.08 14.27
C GLU A 280 -1.38 8.99 13.23
N LYS A 281 -0.29 9.15 12.49
CA LYS A 281 0.16 8.16 11.52
C LYS A 281 0.43 6.80 12.18
N ASP A 282 1.17 6.79 13.29
CA ASP A 282 1.56 5.57 13.99
C ASP A 282 0.39 4.83 14.64
N ALA A 283 -0.71 5.55 14.93
CA ALA A 283 -1.95 4.99 15.45
C ALA A 283 -2.78 4.23 14.38
N ILE A 284 -2.51 4.42 13.08
CA ILE A 284 -3.26 3.78 12.00
C ILE A 284 -3.08 2.26 12.02
N HIS A 285 -1.82 1.81 12.14
CA HIS A 285 -1.44 0.41 12.10
C HIS A 285 -0.01 0.25 12.63
N PRO A 286 0.37 -0.86 13.30
CA PRO A 286 1.75 -1.06 13.76
C PRO A 286 2.81 -0.84 12.68
N GLN A 287 2.54 -1.24 11.45
CA GLN A 287 3.44 -1.05 10.31
C GLN A 287 3.54 0.40 9.82
N ALA A 288 2.60 1.27 10.19
CA ALA A 288 2.68 2.70 9.84
C ALA A 288 3.88 3.40 10.49
N ARG A 289 4.39 2.87 11.61
CA ARG A 289 5.61 3.34 12.27
C ARG A 289 6.84 3.23 11.36
N GLN A 290 6.87 2.25 10.46
CA GLN A 290 7.97 2.08 9.51
C GLN A 290 7.98 3.13 8.38
N TRP A 291 6.89 3.87 8.20
CA TRP A 291 6.85 5.06 7.35
C TRP A 291 7.47 6.22 8.13
N SER A 292 8.78 6.20 8.26
CA SER A 292 9.57 7.18 9.01
C SER A 292 10.67 7.77 8.13
N LEU A 293 11.17 8.94 8.50
CA LEU A 293 12.27 9.58 7.79
C LEU A 293 13.55 8.74 7.83
N GLU A 294 13.75 7.97 8.90
CA GLU A 294 14.85 7.03 9.05
C GLU A 294 14.81 5.92 7.99
N ASN A 295 13.61 5.40 7.70
CA ASN A 295 13.42 4.33 6.73
C ASN A 295 13.24 4.82 5.29
N MET A 296 13.26 6.14 5.05
CA MET A 296 12.96 6.76 3.76
C MET A 296 13.81 6.23 2.58
N TYR A 297 15.01 5.74 2.88
CA TYR A 297 15.93 5.23 1.85
C TYR A 297 16.03 3.71 1.81
N ARG A 298 15.23 2.98 2.59
CA ARG A 298 15.19 1.52 2.50
C ARG A 298 14.62 1.12 1.13
N GLY A 299 15.44 0.43 0.32
CA GLY A 299 15.06 0.06 -1.06
C GLY A 299 15.09 1.20 -2.08
N ALA A 300 15.56 2.40 -1.68
CA ALA A 300 15.66 3.55 -2.58
C ALA A 300 16.63 3.29 -3.74
N GLU A 301 17.77 2.66 -3.47
CA GLU A 301 18.78 2.36 -4.50
C GLU A 301 18.18 1.60 -5.69
N TYR A 302 17.41 0.54 -5.44
CA TYR A 302 16.71 -0.18 -6.49
C TYR A 302 15.63 0.67 -7.16
N THR A 303 14.79 1.35 -6.35
CA THR A 303 13.61 2.06 -6.85
C THR A 303 13.98 3.27 -7.69
N THR A 304 14.92 4.11 -7.21
CA THR A 304 15.25 5.39 -7.85
C THR A 304 16.07 5.24 -9.13
N LYS A 305 16.69 4.09 -9.34
CA LYS A 305 17.31 3.74 -10.62
C LYS A 305 16.29 3.79 -11.78
N TYR A 306 15.02 3.57 -11.52
CA TYR A 306 13.97 3.48 -12.53
C TYR A 306 12.87 4.54 -12.35
N ILE A 307 12.58 4.92 -11.10
CA ILE A 307 11.50 5.84 -10.74
C ILE A 307 12.04 6.86 -9.74
N PRO A 308 12.38 8.09 -10.20
CA PRO A 308 12.92 9.11 -9.32
C PRO A 308 11.88 9.62 -8.32
N PHE A 309 12.37 10.22 -7.23
CA PHE A 309 11.50 10.93 -6.29
C PHE A 309 10.75 12.08 -6.98
N HIS A 310 9.53 12.31 -6.53
CA HIS A 310 8.74 13.46 -6.95
C HIS A 310 9.39 14.77 -6.42
N PRO A 311 9.41 15.87 -7.21
CA PRO A 311 10.01 17.15 -6.77
C PRO A 311 9.49 17.62 -5.40
N GLY A 312 8.19 17.48 -5.12
CA GLY A 312 7.62 17.83 -3.82
C GLY A 312 8.14 16.98 -2.66
N ALA A 313 8.41 15.69 -2.90
CA ALA A 313 9.06 14.84 -1.90
C ALA A 313 10.52 15.27 -1.68
N VAL A 314 11.25 15.55 -2.76
CA VAL A 314 12.63 16.08 -2.70
C VAL A 314 12.69 17.38 -1.91
N LYS A 315 11.76 18.32 -2.15
CA LYS A 315 11.66 19.59 -1.43
C LYS A 315 11.52 19.35 0.07
N TYR A 316 10.62 18.48 0.48
CA TYR A 316 10.42 18.12 1.89
C TYR A 316 11.65 17.47 2.52
N LEU A 317 12.29 16.52 1.83
CA LEU A 317 13.48 15.83 2.34
C LEU A 317 14.69 16.79 2.47
N LYS A 318 14.82 17.78 1.56
CA LYS A 318 15.81 18.86 1.68
C LYS A 318 15.54 19.75 2.88
N GLU A 319 14.29 20.15 3.11
CA GLU A 319 13.88 20.93 4.29
C GLU A 319 14.24 20.21 5.60
N LYS A 320 14.06 18.89 5.66
CA LYS A 320 14.41 18.07 6.83
C LYS A 320 15.92 17.75 6.93
N GLY A 321 16.74 18.20 5.98
CA GLY A 321 18.19 17.97 5.97
C GLY A 321 18.62 16.53 5.74
N ILE A 322 17.75 15.69 5.18
CA ILE A 322 18.00 14.26 4.97
C ILE A 322 18.04 13.84 3.49
N TRP A 323 17.89 14.80 2.57
CA TRP A 323 17.97 14.50 1.14
C TRP A 323 19.32 13.89 0.78
N LYS A 324 19.27 12.74 0.08
CA LYS A 324 20.45 12.11 -0.53
C LYS A 324 20.20 12.02 -2.03
N GLU A 325 21.17 12.47 -2.82
CA GLU A 325 21.12 12.22 -4.26
C GLU A 325 21.16 10.70 -4.48
N THR A 326 20.11 10.19 -5.10
CA THR A 326 20.02 8.78 -5.50
C THR A 326 20.44 8.72 -6.97
N ARG A 327 21.53 8.03 -7.24
CA ARG A 327 22.08 7.82 -8.59
C ARG A 327 21.38 6.67 -9.30
#